data_85fcc7ceddaca23711289165241cdd3d
#
_entry.id   85fcc7ceddaca23711289165241cdd3d
#
_cell.length_a   1.000
_cell.length_b   1.000
_cell.length_c   1.000
_cell.angle_alpha   90.00
_cell.angle_beta   90.00
_cell.angle_gamma   90.00
#
_symmetry.space_group_name_H-M   'P 1'
#
loop_
_entity.id
_entity.type
_entity.pdbx_description
1 polymer ?
#
loop_
_entity_poly.entity_id
_entity_poly.type
_entity_poly.pdbx_seq_one_letter_code
_entity_poly.pdbx_strand_id
1 'polypeptide(L)'
;MASSRNPPITQISVMFICFVLPPLLGNVCFLLFFPSLCSWALHIIETVAVIVLLGLVGFRGANCVPTSNGLERDSGFSYEAINCRKHSASLTDFGGVGDGKTSNTIVFRKAIEHLSQFKSDDGSQLIVPPGKWLTGSFNLTSNFTLFLHKDAIILASQDEEEYPLIPPLPSYGRGRDAAGPRYAALIYGTNLTDVVITGNNGTIDGQGAYWWDKFHKNETNYTRPYLIEIMYSNQVQISNLTLFNSPNWNVHPVYSSNVLVLRITILAPIDSPNTDGINPDSCTNVRIEDSYVVSGDDCIAVKSGWDQYGIAFGMPTKHVIIRRFTCISPDSAVIALGSEMSGGIEDVRVEDVIAINSEAAVRIKTAPGRGGYVKDIFARRFKMDTMKYVFWMTGAYGSHPDEGYDPNALPVIKDISYSDMVAQNVTMSANLAGIENDTFTGICISNVSIELSPKPKKVQWNCTDIAGITSVVNPPPCSLLPDNGSSSCPFPTDKLPIDDIQFQTCPC
;
A
#
# COMPACT_ATOMS: atom_id res chain seq x y z
N MET A 1 23.54 60.29 21.14
CA MET A 1 24.20 60.31 19.81
C MET A 1 24.13 58.90 19.26
N ALA A 2 23.23 58.67 18.36
CA ALA A 2 22.99 57.39 17.73
C ALA A 2 23.73 57.33 16.39
N SER A 3 24.59 56.33 16.21
CA SER A 3 25.28 56.05 14.94
C SER A 3 24.59 54.92 14.24
N SER A 4 23.93 55.24 13.14
CA SER A 4 23.30 54.28 12.19
C SER A 4 24.41 53.59 11.37
N ARG A 5 24.47 52.27 11.40
CA ARG A 5 25.24 51.47 10.41
C ARG A 5 24.22 50.72 9.54
N ASN A 6 24.22 51.02 8.25
CA ASN A 6 23.52 50.24 7.20
C ASN A 6 24.18 48.86 7.06
N PRO A 7 23.40 47.77 6.84
CA PRO A 7 23.94 46.47 6.49
C PRO A 7 24.37 46.41 5.01
N PRO A 8 25.35 45.55 4.67
CA PRO A 8 25.87 45.43 3.31
C PRO A 8 24.85 44.74 2.37
N ILE A 9 24.84 45.24 1.14
CA ILE A 9 24.07 44.72 0.02
C ILE A 9 24.58 43.31 -0.30
N THR A 10 23.74 42.30 -0.12
CA THR A 10 23.97 40.91 -0.55
C THR A 10 23.90 40.83 -2.08
N GLN A 11 24.96 40.32 -2.69
CA GLN A 11 24.99 39.99 -4.12
C GLN A 11 23.89 38.97 -4.48
N ILE A 12 23.04 39.33 -5.44
CA ILE A 12 22.08 38.44 -6.04
C ILE A 12 22.75 37.76 -7.24
N SER A 13 22.95 36.46 -7.15
CA SER A 13 23.42 35.66 -8.28
C SER A 13 22.24 35.22 -9.13
N VAL A 14 22.28 35.58 -10.42
CA VAL A 14 21.31 35.18 -11.41
C VAL A 14 21.90 34.01 -12.19
N MET A 15 21.24 32.87 -12.16
CA MET A 15 21.61 31.69 -12.94
C MET A 15 20.60 31.45 -14.07
N PHE A 16 21.08 31.37 -15.30
CA PHE A 16 20.26 31.00 -16.45
C PHE A 16 20.38 29.51 -16.68
N ILE A 17 19.26 28.80 -16.63
CA ILE A 17 19.18 27.40 -17.01
C ILE A 17 18.33 27.33 -18.29
N CYS A 18 18.95 26.98 -19.40
CA CYS A 18 18.29 26.75 -20.66
C CYS A 18 18.27 25.25 -21.01
N PHE A 19 17.09 24.71 -21.25
CA PHE A 19 16.92 23.36 -21.75
C PHE A 19 16.72 23.40 -23.27
N VAL A 20 17.51 22.63 -24.00
CA VAL A 20 17.32 22.41 -25.45
C VAL A 20 16.41 21.20 -25.58
N LEU A 21 15.16 21.43 -25.97
CA LEU A 21 14.20 20.39 -26.28
C LEU A 21 14.23 20.05 -27.80
N PRO A 22 13.81 18.84 -28.20
CA PRO A 22 13.75 18.46 -29.61
C PRO A 22 12.85 19.41 -30.43
N PRO A 23 12.98 19.49 -31.75
CA PRO A 23 12.57 20.65 -32.58
C PRO A 23 11.06 20.90 -32.76
N LEU A 24 10.19 20.30 -31.96
CA LEU A 24 8.73 20.49 -32.00
C LEU A 24 8.14 21.33 -30.86
N LEU A 25 8.92 21.70 -29.85
CA LEU A 25 8.46 22.50 -28.73
C LEU A 25 9.50 23.57 -28.42
N GLY A 26 9.25 24.78 -28.80
CA GLY A 26 10.17 25.93 -28.73
C GLY A 26 10.93 26.06 -27.38
N ASN A 27 12.06 26.74 -27.43
CA ASN A 27 12.92 26.98 -26.25
C ASN A 27 12.20 27.82 -25.20
N VAL A 28 12.12 27.32 -23.97
CA VAL A 28 11.53 28.04 -22.83
C VAL A 28 12.63 28.33 -21.82
N CYS A 29 12.87 29.64 -21.56
CA CYS A 29 13.80 30.09 -20.53
C CYS A 29 13.04 30.60 -19.31
N PHE A 30 13.40 30.14 -18.11
CA PHE A 30 12.87 30.64 -16.86
C PHE A 30 13.91 31.47 -16.11
N LEU A 31 13.51 32.64 -15.61
CA LEU A 31 14.29 33.44 -14.70
C LEU A 31 13.92 33.08 -13.26
N LEU A 32 14.86 32.55 -12.52
CA LEU A 32 14.69 32.24 -11.10
C LEU A 32 15.56 33.18 -10.25
N PHE A 33 14.96 33.90 -9.34
CA PHE A 33 15.64 34.70 -8.33
C PHE A 33 15.77 33.92 -7.03
N PHE A 34 17.00 33.70 -6.56
CA PHE A 34 17.25 33.07 -5.25
C PHE A 34 17.85 34.08 -4.28
N PRO A 35 17.24 34.31 -3.10
CA PRO A 35 17.99 34.80 -1.94
C PRO A 35 18.74 33.58 -1.34
N SER A 36 20.00 33.82 -1.01
CA SER A 36 20.95 32.84 -0.53
C SER A 36 20.45 32.05 0.69
N LEU A 37 19.98 30.82 0.47
CA LEU A 37 19.89 29.76 1.49
C LEU A 37 20.37 28.46 0.85
N CYS A 38 21.47 28.02 1.38
CA CYS A 38 22.33 26.94 0.97
C CYS A 38 21.70 25.53 1.17
N SER A 39 22.11 24.59 0.34
CA SER A 39 22.16 23.14 0.56
C SER A 39 20.90 22.29 0.37
N TRP A 40 19.68 22.78 0.57
CA TRP A 40 18.48 21.95 0.43
C TRP A 40 17.89 21.89 -1.00
N ALA A 41 18.23 22.87 -1.82
CA ALA A 41 17.67 22.97 -3.18
C ALA A 41 18.28 21.96 -4.16
N LEU A 42 19.53 21.51 -3.97
CA LEU A 42 20.16 20.53 -4.86
C LEU A 42 19.53 19.13 -4.71
N HIS A 43 19.20 18.71 -3.50
CA HIS A 43 18.57 17.39 -3.27
C HIS A 43 17.13 17.29 -3.83
N ILE A 44 16.40 18.41 -3.80
CA ILE A 44 15.03 18.44 -4.39
C ILE A 44 15.11 18.38 -5.92
N ILE A 45 16.10 19.02 -6.53
CA ILE A 45 16.27 19.02 -7.98
C ILE A 45 16.72 17.64 -8.50
N GLU A 46 17.57 16.93 -7.78
CA GLU A 46 17.96 15.56 -8.12
C GLU A 46 16.78 14.58 -7.95
N THR A 47 15.98 14.73 -6.91
CA THR A 47 14.81 13.88 -6.67
C THR A 47 13.72 14.11 -7.73
N VAL A 48 13.46 15.35 -8.11
CA VAL A 48 12.49 15.68 -9.17
C VAL A 48 12.99 15.25 -10.55
N ALA A 49 14.30 15.36 -10.83
CA ALA A 49 14.88 14.91 -12.09
C ALA A 49 14.84 13.37 -12.23
N VAL A 50 15.03 12.63 -11.16
CA VAL A 50 14.89 11.17 -11.15
C VAL A 50 13.42 10.73 -11.37
N ILE A 51 12.47 11.46 -10.79
CA ILE A 51 11.03 11.19 -11.00
C ILE A 51 10.63 11.48 -12.46
N VAL A 52 11.14 12.53 -13.08
CA VAL A 52 10.88 12.88 -14.47
C VAL A 52 11.59 11.91 -15.45
N LEU A 53 12.79 11.42 -15.13
CA LEU A 53 13.50 10.44 -15.95
C LEU A 53 12.91 9.02 -15.86
N LEU A 54 12.41 8.61 -14.70
CA LEU A 54 11.70 7.33 -14.54
C LEU A 54 10.31 7.34 -15.19
N GLY A 55 9.67 8.50 -15.31
CA GLY A 55 8.42 8.68 -16.06
C GLY A 55 8.60 8.67 -17.60
N LEU A 56 9.84 8.77 -18.10
CA LEU A 56 10.15 8.75 -19.55
C LEU A 56 10.60 7.41 -20.07
N VAL A 57 10.81 6.40 -19.24
CA VAL A 57 10.96 5.00 -19.69
C VAL A 57 9.56 4.45 -19.98
N GLY A 58 9.11 4.76 -21.20
CA GLY A 58 7.75 4.46 -21.65
C GLY A 58 7.43 2.96 -21.63
N PHE A 59 6.60 2.55 -20.70
CA PHE A 59 5.70 1.44 -20.96
C PHE A 59 4.72 1.91 -22.06
N ARG A 60 4.78 1.26 -23.20
CA ARG A 60 3.75 1.41 -24.24
C ARG A 60 2.47 0.77 -23.70
N GLY A 61 1.73 1.54 -22.92
CA GLY A 61 0.37 1.17 -22.55
C GLY A 61 -0.56 1.42 -23.74
N ALA A 62 -1.40 0.47 -23.99
CA ALA A 62 -2.44 0.56 -25.01
C ALA A 62 -3.67 1.31 -24.45
N ASN A 63 -4.39 2.15 -25.20
CA ASN A 63 -5.49 3.01 -24.76
C ASN A 63 -6.87 2.45 -25.16
N CYS A 64 -7.85 2.29 -24.30
CA CYS A 64 -9.23 1.96 -24.66
C CYS A 64 -10.04 3.22 -25.03
N VAL A 65 -10.60 3.26 -26.22
CA VAL A 65 -11.54 4.31 -26.64
C VAL A 65 -12.88 3.66 -26.97
N PRO A 66 -13.98 4.07 -26.35
CA PRO A 66 -15.29 3.57 -26.71
C PRO A 66 -15.68 4.08 -28.12
N THR A 67 -15.95 3.18 -29.06
CA THR A 67 -16.56 3.55 -30.34
C THR A 67 -18.08 3.51 -30.20
N SER A 68 -18.71 4.67 -30.21
CA SER A 68 -20.13 4.80 -30.49
C SER A 68 -20.32 4.65 -32.00
N ASN A 69 -20.79 3.52 -32.45
CA ASN A 69 -21.30 3.09 -33.75
C ASN A 69 -20.54 1.87 -34.29
N GLY A 70 -21.27 0.79 -34.46
CA GLY A 70 -20.74 -0.44 -35.01
C GLY A 70 -20.22 -0.24 -36.43
N LEU A 71 -18.91 -0.25 -36.54
CA LEU A 71 -18.12 -0.67 -37.69
C LEU A 71 -16.63 -0.34 -37.38
N GLU A 72 -15.80 -1.39 -37.46
CA GLU A 72 -14.35 -1.40 -37.23
C GLU A 72 -13.92 -1.42 -35.76
N ARG A 73 -13.51 -2.62 -35.31
CA ARG A 73 -12.66 -2.78 -34.13
C ARG A 73 -11.34 -2.08 -34.43
N ASP A 74 -11.21 -0.88 -33.91
CA ASP A 74 -9.91 -0.22 -33.91
C ASP A 74 -9.02 -0.96 -32.91
N SER A 75 -7.96 -1.55 -33.43
CA SER A 75 -6.98 -2.40 -32.75
C SER A 75 -6.09 -1.54 -31.84
N GLY A 76 -6.64 -0.89 -30.80
CA GLY A 76 -5.88 0.07 -30.03
C GLY A 76 -5.43 -0.39 -28.65
N PHE A 77 -6.25 -1.10 -27.91
CA PHE A 77 -6.04 -1.16 -26.47
C PHE A 77 -6.30 -2.52 -25.87
N SER A 78 -5.39 -2.96 -25.00
CA SER A 78 -5.50 -4.23 -24.30
C SER A 78 -4.97 -4.10 -22.88
N TYR A 79 -5.46 -4.95 -21.99
CA TYR A 79 -4.99 -5.09 -20.61
C TYR A 79 -4.74 -6.57 -20.29
N GLU A 80 -3.95 -6.83 -19.26
CA GLU A 80 -3.69 -8.18 -18.79
C GLU A 80 -4.66 -8.55 -17.68
N ALA A 81 -5.34 -9.68 -17.80
CA ALA A 81 -6.19 -10.25 -16.77
C ALA A 81 -6.18 -11.78 -16.81
N ILE A 82 -6.63 -12.41 -15.75
CA ILE A 82 -6.78 -13.88 -15.70
C ILE A 82 -7.79 -14.32 -16.76
N ASN A 83 -8.93 -13.61 -16.88
CA ASN A 83 -9.97 -13.88 -17.86
C ASN A 83 -10.40 -12.60 -18.57
N CYS A 84 -10.63 -12.66 -19.86
CA CYS A 84 -11.20 -11.57 -20.65
C CYS A 84 -12.72 -11.53 -20.54
N ARG A 85 -13.32 -10.39 -20.92
CA ARG A 85 -14.78 -10.17 -20.86
C ARG A 85 -15.37 -10.10 -22.26
N LYS A 86 -16.52 -10.72 -22.42
CA LYS A 86 -17.25 -10.75 -23.70
C LYS A 86 -18.08 -9.50 -23.93
N HIS A 87 -18.63 -8.93 -22.85
CA HIS A 87 -19.50 -7.76 -22.93
C HIS A 87 -18.78 -6.51 -22.42
N SER A 88 -18.99 -5.39 -23.10
CA SER A 88 -18.36 -4.12 -22.75
C SER A 88 -19.36 -2.96 -22.87
N ALA A 89 -19.27 -2.02 -21.92
CA ALA A 89 -20.00 -0.77 -21.99
C ALA A 89 -19.19 0.36 -21.37
N SER A 90 -19.45 1.60 -21.83
CA SER A 90 -18.88 2.81 -21.26
C SER A 90 -19.81 3.38 -20.19
N LEU A 91 -19.23 4.04 -19.17
CA LEU A 91 -20.00 4.76 -18.16
C LEU A 91 -20.90 5.83 -18.77
N THR A 92 -20.51 6.40 -19.91
CA THR A 92 -21.32 7.38 -20.66
C THR A 92 -22.59 6.78 -21.25
N ASP A 93 -22.63 5.48 -21.55
CA ASP A 93 -23.81 4.79 -22.10
C ASP A 93 -24.97 4.78 -21.09
N PHE A 94 -24.64 4.95 -19.80
CA PHE A 94 -25.60 5.03 -18.69
C PHE A 94 -25.91 6.45 -18.23
N GLY A 95 -25.46 7.45 -19.00
CA GLY A 95 -25.67 8.87 -18.70
C GLY A 95 -24.65 9.48 -17.74
N GLY A 96 -23.48 8.85 -17.61
CA GLY A 96 -22.39 9.39 -16.79
C GLY A 96 -21.85 10.73 -17.32
N VAL A 97 -21.48 11.62 -16.40
CA VAL A 97 -20.96 12.97 -16.69
C VAL A 97 -19.60 13.14 -16.02
N GLY A 98 -18.55 13.23 -16.83
CA GLY A 98 -17.16 13.32 -16.40
C GLY A 98 -16.66 14.74 -16.14
N ASP A 99 -17.46 15.60 -15.49
CA ASP A 99 -17.16 17.03 -15.25
C ASP A 99 -16.50 17.32 -13.90
N GLY A 100 -16.37 16.31 -13.03
CA GLY A 100 -15.82 16.43 -11.68
C GLY A 100 -16.74 17.09 -10.66
N LYS A 101 -18.02 17.29 -10.98
CA LYS A 101 -19.02 17.98 -10.14
C LYS A 101 -20.32 17.20 -10.01
N THR A 102 -20.79 16.63 -11.11
CA THR A 102 -22.03 15.84 -11.14
C THR A 102 -21.77 14.48 -10.49
N SER A 103 -22.54 14.12 -9.46
CA SER A 103 -22.43 12.78 -8.86
C SER A 103 -22.89 11.70 -9.83
N ASN A 104 -22.03 10.72 -10.03
CA ASN A 104 -22.27 9.54 -10.86
C ASN A 104 -22.59 8.29 -10.03
N THR A 105 -22.82 8.40 -8.72
CA THR A 105 -23.04 7.26 -7.82
C THR A 105 -24.16 6.35 -8.32
N ILE A 106 -25.29 6.93 -8.71
CA ILE A 106 -26.42 6.18 -9.27
C ILE A 106 -26.06 5.59 -10.64
N VAL A 107 -25.26 6.31 -11.43
CA VAL A 107 -24.83 5.87 -12.78
C VAL A 107 -23.93 4.64 -12.67
N PHE A 108 -22.93 4.64 -11.79
CA PHE A 108 -22.10 3.46 -11.54
C PHE A 108 -22.94 2.26 -11.10
N ARG A 109 -23.84 2.47 -10.13
CA ARG A 109 -24.73 1.40 -9.64
C ARG A 109 -25.59 0.81 -10.74
N LYS A 110 -26.22 1.63 -11.57
CA LYS A 110 -27.04 1.20 -12.72
C LYS A 110 -26.21 0.47 -13.78
N ALA A 111 -25.03 0.97 -14.10
CA ALA A 111 -24.14 0.35 -15.07
C ALA A 111 -23.72 -1.04 -14.63
N ILE A 112 -23.29 -1.19 -13.37
CA ILE A 112 -22.86 -2.46 -12.81
C ILE A 112 -24.05 -3.43 -12.66
N GLU A 113 -25.24 -2.97 -12.26
CA GLU A 113 -26.45 -3.76 -12.20
C GLU A 113 -26.81 -4.33 -13.59
N HIS A 114 -26.79 -3.48 -14.62
CA HIS A 114 -27.03 -3.92 -16.00
C HIS A 114 -25.98 -4.96 -16.45
N LEU A 115 -24.69 -4.67 -16.23
CA LEU A 115 -23.60 -5.54 -16.64
C LEU A 115 -23.55 -6.85 -15.86
N SER A 116 -24.08 -6.89 -14.64
CA SER A 116 -24.18 -8.10 -13.81
C SER A 116 -25.02 -9.22 -14.44
N GLN A 117 -25.87 -8.90 -15.40
CA GLN A 117 -26.69 -9.87 -16.13
C GLN A 117 -25.86 -10.79 -17.02
N PHE A 118 -24.65 -10.37 -17.40
CA PHE A 118 -23.74 -11.11 -18.28
C PHE A 118 -22.73 -11.98 -17.53
N LYS A 119 -22.80 -12.07 -16.20
CA LYS A 119 -21.83 -12.82 -15.39
C LYS A 119 -21.70 -14.30 -15.75
N SER A 120 -22.76 -14.92 -16.32
CA SER A 120 -22.76 -16.31 -16.79
C SER A 120 -22.48 -16.46 -18.30
N ASP A 121 -22.20 -15.37 -19.02
CA ASP A 121 -21.87 -15.34 -20.45
C ASP A 121 -20.53 -14.61 -20.64
N ASP A 122 -19.46 -15.24 -20.13
CA ASP A 122 -18.08 -14.77 -20.15
C ASP A 122 -17.85 -13.36 -19.56
N GLY A 123 -18.79 -12.89 -18.71
CA GLY A 123 -18.65 -11.66 -17.93
C GLY A 123 -18.68 -10.36 -18.73
N SER A 124 -18.47 -9.26 -18.02
CA SER A 124 -18.61 -7.92 -18.58
C SER A 124 -17.54 -6.96 -18.07
N GLN A 125 -17.29 -5.90 -18.82
CA GLN A 125 -16.44 -4.79 -18.39
C GLN A 125 -17.16 -3.45 -18.48
N LEU A 126 -16.92 -2.59 -17.49
CA LEU A 126 -17.30 -1.19 -17.48
C LEU A 126 -16.07 -0.33 -17.73
N ILE A 127 -16.09 0.43 -18.80
CA ILE A 127 -15.03 1.37 -19.14
C ILE A 127 -15.38 2.74 -18.55
N VAL A 128 -14.45 3.28 -17.75
CA VAL A 128 -14.48 4.67 -17.28
C VAL A 128 -13.62 5.50 -18.25
N PRO A 129 -14.24 6.28 -19.15
CA PRO A 129 -13.52 7.01 -20.18
C PRO A 129 -12.82 8.26 -19.63
N PRO A 130 -12.03 9.01 -20.44
CA PRO A 130 -11.42 10.26 -20.01
C PRO A 130 -12.40 11.21 -19.33
N GLY A 131 -12.00 11.83 -18.23
CA GLY A 131 -12.83 12.77 -17.47
C GLY A 131 -12.64 12.64 -15.97
N LYS A 132 -13.36 13.46 -15.19
CA LYS A 132 -13.39 13.43 -13.74
C LYS A 132 -14.76 12.95 -13.27
N TRP A 133 -14.81 11.79 -12.67
CA TRP A 133 -16.04 11.06 -12.35
C TRP A 133 -16.29 11.10 -10.84
N LEU A 134 -17.00 12.11 -10.36
CA LEU A 134 -17.38 12.22 -8.94
C LEU A 134 -18.39 11.14 -8.60
N THR A 135 -18.13 10.35 -7.53
CA THR A 135 -19.00 9.28 -7.08
C THR A 135 -18.81 8.96 -5.61
N GLY A 136 -19.87 8.56 -4.92
CA GLY A 136 -19.81 7.85 -3.65
C GLY A 136 -19.58 6.37 -3.85
N SER A 137 -19.85 5.58 -2.82
CA SER A 137 -19.64 4.13 -2.79
C SER A 137 -20.50 3.38 -3.82
N PHE A 138 -19.88 2.41 -4.50
CA PHE A 138 -20.58 1.49 -5.40
C PHE A 138 -20.03 0.07 -5.27
N ASN A 139 -20.91 -0.91 -5.52
CA ASN A 139 -20.60 -2.34 -5.40
C ASN A 139 -20.24 -2.93 -6.76
N LEU A 140 -19.21 -3.79 -6.77
CA LEU A 140 -18.87 -4.61 -7.94
C LEU A 140 -19.71 -5.88 -8.01
N THR A 141 -19.58 -6.61 -9.12
CA THR A 141 -20.20 -7.92 -9.36
C THR A 141 -19.16 -8.95 -9.79
N SER A 142 -19.51 -10.24 -9.80
CA SER A 142 -18.62 -11.32 -10.25
C SER A 142 -18.44 -11.34 -11.77
N ASN A 143 -17.33 -11.93 -12.24
CA ASN A 143 -16.95 -12.01 -13.66
C ASN A 143 -16.95 -10.62 -14.31
N PHE A 144 -16.31 -9.66 -13.63
CA PHE A 144 -16.43 -8.25 -13.95
C PHE A 144 -15.08 -7.56 -13.98
N THR A 145 -14.91 -6.66 -14.95
CA THR A 145 -13.76 -5.75 -15.03
C THR A 145 -14.22 -4.29 -14.93
N LEU A 146 -13.68 -3.56 -13.96
CA LEU A 146 -13.71 -2.09 -13.95
C LEU A 146 -12.42 -1.60 -14.59
N PHE A 147 -12.52 -0.98 -15.76
CA PHE A 147 -11.37 -0.47 -16.51
C PHE A 147 -11.35 1.06 -16.53
N LEU A 148 -10.23 1.66 -16.10
CA LEU A 148 -10.02 3.11 -16.08
C LEU A 148 -9.07 3.52 -17.21
N HIS A 149 -9.54 4.40 -18.10
CA HIS A 149 -8.67 5.04 -19.10
C HIS A 149 -7.55 5.85 -18.39
N LYS A 150 -6.40 6.02 -19.03
CA LYS A 150 -5.26 6.78 -18.47
C LYS A 150 -5.60 8.22 -18.07
N ASP A 151 -6.56 8.84 -18.72
CA ASP A 151 -7.04 10.19 -18.45
C ASP A 151 -8.38 10.20 -17.66
N ALA A 152 -8.78 9.06 -17.10
CA ALA A 152 -9.92 8.95 -16.21
C ALA A 152 -9.48 9.18 -14.76
N ILE A 153 -10.26 9.97 -14.04
CA ILE A 153 -10.11 10.17 -12.60
C ILE A 153 -11.46 9.88 -11.93
N ILE A 154 -11.54 8.83 -11.14
CA ILE A 154 -12.65 8.64 -10.21
C ILE A 154 -12.36 9.52 -8.99
N LEU A 155 -13.27 10.45 -8.69
CA LEU A 155 -13.22 11.32 -7.51
C LEU A 155 -14.18 10.79 -6.46
N ALA A 156 -13.69 10.49 -5.28
CA ALA A 156 -14.54 10.08 -4.15
C ALA A 156 -15.38 11.28 -3.66
N SER A 157 -16.68 11.07 -3.49
CA SER A 157 -17.57 12.10 -2.93
C SER A 157 -17.18 12.44 -1.48
N GLN A 158 -17.35 13.68 -1.09
CA GLN A 158 -17.24 14.13 0.30
C GLN A 158 -18.61 14.16 1.01
N ASP A 159 -19.68 13.78 0.31
CA ASP A 159 -21.00 13.61 0.89
C ASP A 159 -21.11 12.23 1.55
N GLU A 160 -21.18 12.23 2.88
CA GLU A 160 -21.24 11.02 3.69
C GLU A 160 -22.49 10.17 3.41
N GLU A 161 -23.58 10.77 2.94
CA GLU A 161 -24.82 10.06 2.60
C GLU A 161 -24.65 9.15 1.37
N GLU A 162 -23.62 9.39 0.55
CA GLU A 162 -23.28 8.55 -0.58
C GLU A 162 -22.49 7.27 -0.19
N TYR A 163 -22.17 7.11 1.11
CA TYR A 163 -21.48 5.94 1.66
C TYR A 163 -22.40 5.16 2.61
N PRO A 164 -22.94 4.01 2.20
CA PRO A 164 -23.74 3.18 3.07
C PRO A 164 -22.98 2.74 4.33
N LEU A 165 -23.65 2.74 5.47
CA LEU A 165 -23.12 2.15 6.69
C LEU A 165 -23.26 0.63 6.63
N ILE A 166 -22.17 -0.07 6.95
CA ILE A 166 -22.09 -1.52 6.99
C ILE A 166 -21.60 -1.99 8.36
N PRO A 167 -21.87 -3.23 8.76
CA PRO A 167 -21.38 -3.78 10.02
C PRO A 167 -19.86 -3.75 10.14
N PRO A 168 -19.31 -3.74 11.35
CA PRO A 168 -17.89 -4.01 11.58
C PRO A 168 -17.47 -5.35 10.99
N LEU A 169 -16.17 -5.50 10.72
CA LEU A 169 -15.62 -6.79 10.32
C LEU A 169 -15.79 -7.81 11.46
N PRO A 170 -16.28 -9.02 11.19
CA PRO A 170 -16.45 -10.04 12.24
C PRO A 170 -15.17 -10.35 13.03
N SER A 171 -14.02 -10.34 12.35
CA SER A 171 -12.72 -10.55 12.99
C SER A 171 -12.20 -9.35 13.79
N TYR A 172 -12.92 -8.21 13.81
CA TYR A 172 -12.55 -6.99 14.54
C TYR A 172 -13.53 -6.65 15.66
N GLY A 173 -14.80 -7.05 15.55
CA GLY A 173 -15.86 -6.82 16.53
C GLY A 173 -16.34 -5.38 16.62
N ARG A 174 -15.57 -4.42 16.12
CA ARG A 174 -15.90 -2.98 16.10
C ARG A 174 -15.29 -2.29 14.90
N GLY A 175 -15.72 -1.07 14.63
CA GLY A 175 -15.03 -0.18 13.69
C GLY A 175 -13.67 0.30 14.24
N ARG A 176 -12.76 0.66 13.36
CA ARG A 176 -11.38 1.05 13.74
C ARG A 176 -11.31 2.47 14.34
N ASP A 177 -11.96 3.45 13.71
CA ASP A 177 -11.94 4.84 14.19
C ASP A 177 -12.94 5.06 15.34
N ALA A 178 -14.12 4.43 15.25
CA ALA A 178 -15.18 4.51 16.24
C ALA A 178 -15.84 3.15 16.46
N ALA A 179 -16.43 2.91 17.63
CA ALA A 179 -17.23 1.72 17.87
C ALA A 179 -18.47 1.71 16.97
N GLY A 180 -18.93 0.51 16.56
CA GLY A 180 -20.14 0.35 15.75
C GLY A 180 -19.89 0.26 14.26
N PRO A 181 -20.83 0.71 13.43
CA PRO A 181 -20.77 0.61 11.97
C PRO A 181 -19.56 1.34 11.37
N ARG A 182 -19.31 1.05 10.11
CA ARG A 182 -18.29 1.70 9.30
C ARG A 182 -18.87 2.10 7.93
N TYR A 183 -18.32 3.10 7.30
CA TYR A 183 -18.66 3.41 5.92
C TYR A 183 -18.18 2.31 4.99
N ALA A 184 -18.98 1.96 3.98
CA ALA A 184 -18.52 1.11 2.89
C ALA A 184 -17.38 1.81 2.12
N ALA A 185 -16.47 1.03 1.56
CA ALA A 185 -15.41 1.56 0.72
C ALA A 185 -15.96 2.26 -0.53
N LEU A 186 -15.17 3.14 -1.15
CA LEU A 186 -15.54 3.78 -2.41
C LEU A 186 -15.84 2.72 -3.48
N ILE A 187 -14.90 1.77 -3.68
CA ILE A 187 -15.10 0.60 -4.52
C ILE A 187 -15.21 -0.61 -3.61
N TYR A 188 -16.40 -1.19 -3.54
CA TYR A 188 -16.73 -2.24 -2.59
C TYR A 188 -17.18 -3.52 -3.31
N GLY A 189 -16.83 -4.67 -2.76
CA GLY A 189 -17.28 -5.95 -3.25
C GLY A 189 -17.33 -7.01 -2.15
N THR A 190 -18.32 -7.90 -2.21
CA THR A 190 -18.41 -9.02 -1.28
C THR A 190 -18.98 -10.26 -1.96
N ASN A 191 -18.43 -11.45 -1.60
CA ASN A 191 -18.83 -12.74 -2.18
C ASN A 191 -18.69 -12.80 -3.71
N LEU A 192 -17.60 -12.25 -4.24
CA LEU A 192 -17.35 -12.15 -5.67
C LEU A 192 -16.35 -13.22 -6.13
N THR A 193 -16.45 -13.56 -7.41
CA THR A 193 -15.47 -14.40 -8.10
C THR A 193 -15.06 -13.73 -9.39
N ASP A 194 -13.76 -13.77 -9.71
CA ASP A 194 -13.18 -13.22 -10.93
C ASP A 194 -13.50 -11.74 -11.14
N VAL A 195 -12.90 -10.91 -10.31
CA VAL A 195 -13.04 -9.45 -10.35
C VAL A 195 -11.70 -8.81 -10.71
N VAL A 196 -11.73 -7.91 -11.68
CA VAL A 196 -10.59 -7.15 -12.15
C VAL A 196 -10.86 -5.65 -12.00
N ILE A 197 -10.05 -4.95 -11.24
CA ILE A 197 -10.01 -3.49 -11.16
C ILE A 197 -8.70 -3.07 -11.80
N THR A 198 -8.74 -2.51 -12.99
CA THR A 198 -7.54 -2.24 -13.75
C THR A 198 -7.68 -0.99 -14.62
N GLY A 199 -6.65 -0.67 -15.35
CA GLY A 199 -6.69 0.46 -16.24
C GLY A 199 -5.40 0.63 -17.02
N ASN A 200 -5.29 1.77 -17.65
CA ASN A 200 -4.09 2.24 -18.30
C ASN A 200 -3.42 3.34 -17.45
N ASN A 201 -3.20 3.04 -16.18
CA ASN A 201 -2.76 3.99 -15.14
C ASN A 201 -3.77 5.14 -14.86
N GLY A 202 -5.08 4.86 -14.98
CA GLY A 202 -6.12 5.78 -14.53
C GLY A 202 -6.06 6.00 -13.02
N THR A 203 -6.63 7.11 -12.57
CA THR A 203 -6.52 7.56 -11.17
C THR A 203 -7.81 7.34 -10.40
N ILE A 204 -7.68 6.93 -9.14
CA ILE A 204 -8.75 6.94 -8.15
C ILE A 204 -8.31 7.89 -7.03
N ASP A 205 -8.95 9.04 -6.91
CA ASP A 205 -8.68 10.05 -5.88
C ASP A 205 -9.73 9.96 -4.77
N GLY A 206 -9.30 9.53 -3.61
CA GLY A 206 -10.15 9.39 -2.43
C GLY A 206 -10.57 10.70 -1.78
N GLN A 207 -10.05 11.85 -2.21
CA GLN A 207 -10.30 13.16 -1.61
C GLN A 207 -10.17 13.17 -0.07
N GLY A 208 -9.20 12.41 0.45
CA GLY A 208 -9.03 12.06 1.87
C GLY A 208 -8.90 13.23 2.83
N ALA A 209 -8.47 14.41 2.37
CA ALA A 209 -8.26 15.59 3.21
C ALA A 209 -9.51 15.95 4.04
N TYR A 210 -10.72 15.80 3.49
CA TYR A 210 -11.98 15.99 4.20
C TYR A 210 -12.11 15.05 5.41
N TRP A 211 -11.79 13.77 5.21
CA TRP A 211 -11.89 12.73 6.22
C TRP A 211 -10.78 12.83 7.28
N TRP A 212 -9.57 13.24 6.88
CA TRP A 212 -8.44 13.43 7.82
C TRP A 212 -8.68 14.61 8.74
N ASP A 213 -9.26 15.71 8.24
CA ASP A 213 -9.64 16.87 9.06
C ASP A 213 -10.67 16.47 10.14
N LYS A 214 -11.71 15.71 9.76
CA LYS A 214 -12.70 15.19 10.73
C LYS A 214 -12.05 14.23 11.73
N PHE A 215 -11.15 13.36 11.28
CA PHE A 215 -10.45 12.43 12.16
C PHE A 215 -9.61 13.17 13.21
N HIS A 216 -8.82 14.15 12.79
CA HIS A 216 -7.99 14.94 13.71
C HIS A 216 -8.82 15.77 14.70
N LYS A 217 -10.03 16.17 14.33
CA LYS A 217 -10.98 16.89 15.20
C LYS A 217 -11.80 15.96 16.10
N ASN A 218 -11.63 14.63 15.98
CA ASN A 218 -12.46 13.61 16.65
C ASN A 218 -13.96 13.75 16.29
N GLU A 219 -14.27 14.13 15.06
CA GLU A 219 -15.63 14.30 14.53
C GLU A 219 -16.12 13.11 13.71
N THR A 220 -15.35 12.00 13.68
CA THR A 220 -15.73 10.78 13.01
C THR A 220 -16.68 9.94 13.85
N ASN A 221 -17.94 9.83 13.45
CA ASN A 221 -18.95 9.00 14.14
C ASN A 221 -18.79 7.51 13.81
N TYR A 222 -18.21 7.20 12.67
CA TYR A 222 -18.00 5.87 12.13
C TYR A 222 -16.59 5.74 11.56
N THR A 223 -16.12 4.52 11.33
CA THR A 223 -14.84 4.31 10.65
C THR A 223 -14.93 4.86 9.23
N ARG A 224 -13.97 5.69 8.88
CA ARG A 224 -13.82 6.31 7.55
C ARG A 224 -13.83 5.26 6.44
N PRO A 225 -14.31 5.60 5.23
CA PRO A 225 -14.30 4.65 4.12
C PRO A 225 -12.88 4.30 3.69
N TYR A 226 -12.66 3.05 3.29
CA TYR A 226 -11.47 2.63 2.55
C TYR A 226 -11.63 2.98 1.07
N LEU A 227 -10.52 2.98 0.32
CA LEU A 227 -10.62 3.30 -1.11
C LEU A 227 -11.15 2.10 -1.90
N ILE A 228 -10.53 0.93 -1.73
CA ILE A 228 -10.94 -0.34 -2.36
C ILE A 228 -11.03 -1.42 -1.28
N GLU A 229 -12.18 -2.04 -1.12
CA GLU A 229 -12.35 -3.17 -0.21
C GLU A 229 -13.11 -4.31 -0.88
N ILE A 230 -12.48 -5.49 -0.92
CA ILE A 230 -13.06 -6.69 -1.52
C ILE A 230 -13.08 -7.81 -0.47
N MET A 231 -14.28 -8.25 -0.10
CA MET A 231 -14.51 -9.19 1.00
C MET A 231 -15.02 -10.55 0.50
N TYR A 232 -14.65 -11.63 1.20
CA TYR A 232 -15.16 -13.00 0.94
C TYR A 232 -15.11 -13.40 -0.54
N SER A 233 -14.05 -12.99 -1.25
CA SER A 233 -13.99 -13.08 -2.70
C SER A 233 -12.82 -13.95 -3.14
N ASN A 234 -12.90 -14.46 -4.35
CA ASN A 234 -11.89 -15.31 -4.96
C ASN A 234 -11.52 -14.82 -6.36
N GLN A 235 -10.23 -14.92 -6.72
CA GLN A 235 -9.69 -14.42 -7.99
C GLN A 235 -9.93 -12.91 -8.16
N VAL A 236 -9.25 -12.13 -7.34
CA VAL A 236 -9.31 -10.66 -7.36
C VAL A 236 -8.01 -10.12 -7.95
N GLN A 237 -8.11 -9.26 -8.93
CA GLN A 237 -6.97 -8.54 -9.51
C GLN A 237 -7.17 -7.04 -9.40
N ILE A 238 -6.18 -6.34 -8.84
CA ILE A 238 -6.12 -4.87 -8.79
C ILE A 238 -4.79 -4.48 -9.43
N SER A 239 -4.82 -3.76 -10.57
CA SER A 239 -3.60 -3.55 -11.35
C SER A 239 -3.59 -2.29 -12.20
N ASN A 240 -2.37 -1.77 -12.48
CA ASN A 240 -2.16 -0.66 -13.41
C ASN A 240 -3.02 0.59 -13.10
N LEU A 241 -3.02 1.03 -11.85
CA LEU A 241 -3.79 2.18 -11.36
C LEU A 241 -2.93 3.08 -10.48
N THR A 242 -3.29 4.35 -10.42
CA THR A 242 -2.82 5.29 -9.41
C THR A 242 -3.93 5.54 -8.40
N LEU A 243 -3.65 5.26 -7.13
CA LEU A 243 -4.53 5.52 -5.99
C LEU A 243 -4.01 6.74 -5.24
N PHE A 244 -4.85 7.72 -5.03
CA PHE A 244 -4.46 9.02 -4.51
C PHE A 244 -5.34 9.42 -3.34
N ASN A 245 -4.75 9.92 -2.26
CA ASN A 245 -5.45 10.52 -1.11
C ASN A 245 -6.61 9.68 -0.57
N SER A 246 -6.37 8.41 -0.24
CA SER A 246 -7.41 7.60 0.40
C SER A 246 -7.88 8.23 1.72
N PRO A 247 -9.17 8.18 2.05
CA PRO A 247 -9.68 8.62 3.36
C PRO A 247 -9.09 7.85 4.54
N ASN A 248 -8.75 6.58 4.34
CA ASN A 248 -8.20 5.62 5.28
C ASN A 248 -7.33 4.62 4.48
N TRP A 249 -7.34 3.33 4.73
CA TRP A 249 -6.60 2.31 3.99
C TRP A 249 -6.92 2.35 2.48
N ASN A 250 -5.89 2.14 1.65
CA ASN A 250 -6.06 2.20 0.19
C ASN A 250 -6.64 0.90 -0.38
N VAL A 251 -5.94 -0.23 -0.23
CA VAL A 251 -6.34 -1.53 -0.80
C VAL A 251 -6.50 -2.54 0.33
N HIS A 252 -7.72 -2.97 0.57
CA HIS A 252 -8.07 -3.89 1.65
C HIS A 252 -8.82 -5.12 1.14
N PRO A 253 -8.13 -6.12 0.61
CA PRO A 253 -8.72 -7.44 0.43
C PRO A 253 -8.87 -8.10 1.81
N VAL A 254 -10.07 -8.59 2.13
CA VAL A 254 -10.33 -9.21 3.42
C VAL A 254 -11.14 -10.49 3.27
N TYR A 255 -10.79 -11.56 4.01
CA TYR A 255 -11.41 -12.89 3.91
C TYR A 255 -11.41 -13.46 2.49
N SER A 256 -10.42 -13.09 1.69
CA SER A 256 -10.39 -13.36 0.26
C SER A 256 -9.23 -14.27 -0.12
N SER A 257 -9.30 -14.88 -1.30
CA SER A 257 -8.25 -15.77 -1.79
C SER A 257 -7.88 -15.49 -3.25
N ASN A 258 -6.65 -15.88 -3.63
CA ASN A 258 -6.13 -15.67 -4.97
C ASN A 258 -6.20 -14.19 -5.39
N VAL A 259 -5.52 -13.35 -4.61
CA VAL A 259 -5.52 -11.88 -4.76
C VAL A 259 -4.23 -11.43 -5.42
N LEU A 260 -4.34 -10.67 -6.48
CA LEU A 260 -3.24 -10.07 -7.24
C LEU A 260 -3.30 -8.54 -7.13
N VAL A 261 -2.24 -7.93 -6.64
CA VAL A 261 -2.07 -6.45 -6.62
C VAL A 261 -0.79 -6.13 -7.36
N LEU A 262 -0.92 -5.59 -8.58
CA LEU A 262 0.19 -5.51 -9.52
C LEU A 262 0.32 -4.12 -10.13
N ARG A 263 1.54 -3.56 -10.13
CA ARG A 263 1.82 -2.27 -10.78
C ARG A 263 0.88 -1.16 -10.32
N ILE A 264 0.68 -1.07 -8.99
CA ILE A 264 -0.11 -0.03 -8.35
C ILE A 264 0.82 1.08 -7.85
N THR A 265 0.42 2.32 -8.10
CA THR A 265 1.03 3.49 -7.48
C THR A 265 0.07 4.05 -6.43
N ILE A 266 0.49 4.12 -5.17
CA ILE A 266 -0.29 4.72 -4.06
C ILE A 266 0.43 5.96 -3.59
N LEU A 267 -0.29 7.07 -3.55
CA LEU A 267 0.26 8.37 -3.13
C LEU A 267 -0.67 9.02 -2.10
N ALA A 268 -0.19 9.13 -0.87
CA ALA A 268 -0.82 9.88 0.19
C ALA A 268 0.22 10.80 0.86
N PRO A 269 -0.17 11.94 1.43
CA PRO A 269 0.72 12.76 2.24
C PRO A 269 1.30 11.93 3.39
N ILE A 270 2.57 12.15 3.70
CA ILE A 270 3.29 11.37 4.72
C ILE A 270 2.79 11.62 6.16
N ASP A 271 1.97 12.62 6.37
CA ASP A 271 1.31 12.99 7.62
C ASP A 271 -0.20 12.64 7.62
N SER A 272 -0.70 11.98 6.58
CA SER A 272 -2.10 11.56 6.50
C SER A 272 -2.38 10.35 7.41
N PRO A 273 -3.46 10.37 8.21
CA PRO A 273 -3.70 9.34 9.21
C PRO A 273 -4.26 8.05 8.59
N ASN A 274 -3.61 6.92 8.91
CA ASN A 274 -4.04 5.57 8.55
C ASN A 274 -4.20 5.34 7.04
N THR A 275 -3.36 5.96 6.23
CA THR A 275 -3.39 5.77 4.77
C THR A 275 -2.53 4.58 4.32
N ASP A 276 -2.57 3.48 5.09
CA ASP A 276 -1.89 2.23 4.74
C ASP A 276 -2.09 1.91 3.25
N GLY A 277 -1.03 1.39 2.60
CA GLY A 277 -1.08 1.11 1.18
C GLY A 277 -1.90 -0.13 0.84
N ILE A 278 -1.40 -1.33 1.17
CA ILE A 278 -2.04 -2.59 0.81
C ILE A 278 -2.13 -3.48 2.05
N ASN A 279 -3.33 -3.84 2.44
CA ASN A 279 -3.62 -4.57 3.67
C ASN A 279 -4.32 -5.90 3.40
N PRO A 280 -3.60 -6.97 3.03
CA PRO A 280 -4.21 -8.30 2.97
C PRO A 280 -4.57 -8.74 4.39
N ASP A 281 -5.87 -9.02 4.63
CA ASP A 281 -6.43 -9.32 5.93
C ASP A 281 -7.20 -10.64 5.89
N SER A 282 -6.77 -11.62 6.67
CA SER A 282 -7.38 -12.96 6.65
C SER A 282 -7.48 -13.53 5.22
N CYS A 283 -6.42 -13.35 4.43
CA CYS A 283 -6.37 -13.72 3.02
C CYS A 283 -5.45 -14.91 2.77
N THR A 284 -5.72 -15.67 1.70
CA THR A 284 -4.86 -16.78 1.28
C THR A 284 -4.45 -16.62 -0.18
N ASN A 285 -3.18 -16.94 -0.51
CA ASN A 285 -2.63 -16.79 -1.86
C ASN A 285 -2.72 -15.34 -2.34
N VAL A 286 -1.88 -14.48 -1.81
CA VAL A 286 -1.79 -13.07 -2.18
C VAL A 286 -0.46 -12.79 -2.87
N ARG A 287 -0.48 -12.06 -3.99
CA ARG A 287 0.74 -11.64 -4.70
C ARG A 287 0.70 -10.14 -4.95
N ILE A 288 1.70 -9.43 -4.41
CA ILE A 288 1.86 -7.98 -4.52
C ILE A 288 3.19 -7.72 -5.22
N GLU A 289 3.16 -7.08 -6.39
CA GLU A 289 4.35 -6.88 -7.21
C GLU A 289 4.41 -5.55 -7.92
N ASP A 290 5.65 -5.13 -8.24
CA ASP A 290 5.93 -4.00 -9.12
C ASP A 290 5.21 -2.73 -8.71
N SER A 291 5.06 -2.51 -7.41
CA SER A 291 4.23 -1.42 -6.88
C SER A 291 5.06 -0.39 -6.11
N TYR A 292 4.55 0.84 -6.10
CA TYR A 292 5.18 2.01 -5.46
C TYR A 292 4.19 2.65 -4.50
N VAL A 293 4.61 2.86 -3.24
CA VAL A 293 3.74 3.42 -2.20
C VAL A 293 4.44 4.57 -1.47
N VAL A 294 3.75 5.70 -1.37
CA VAL A 294 4.03 6.78 -0.42
C VAL A 294 2.84 6.87 0.50
N SER A 295 3.05 6.70 1.80
CA SER A 295 1.97 6.58 2.78
C SER A 295 2.29 7.34 4.07
N GLY A 296 1.25 7.81 4.72
CA GLY A 296 1.31 8.33 6.10
C GLY A 296 1.24 7.23 7.16
N ASP A 297 1.10 5.96 6.77
CA ASP A 297 1.12 4.78 7.64
C ASP A 297 1.86 3.63 6.94
N ASP A 298 1.66 2.37 7.30
CA ASP A 298 2.37 1.22 6.73
C ASP A 298 2.18 1.12 5.20
N CYS A 299 3.25 0.86 4.43
CA CYS A 299 3.09 0.64 2.99
C CYS A 299 2.38 -0.68 2.68
N ILE A 300 2.74 -1.76 3.38
CA ILE A 300 1.99 -3.02 3.38
C ILE A 300 1.80 -3.45 4.82
N ALA A 301 0.56 -3.73 5.22
CA ALA A 301 0.25 -4.30 6.52
C ALA A 301 -0.54 -5.60 6.39
N VAL A 302 0.14 -6.72 6.65
CA VAL A 302 -0.48 -8.05 6.67
C VAL A 302 -1.24 -8.21 7.97
N LYS A 303 -2.53 -8.51 7.88
CA LYS A 303 -3.48 -8.53 9.01
C LYS A 303 -4.29 -9.83 9.05
N SER A 304 -4.88 -10.15 10.22
CA SER A 304 -5.78 -11.32 10.38
C SER A 304 -6.70 -11.18 11.60
N GLY A 305 -7.29 -10.01 11.76
CA GLY A 305 -8.25 -9.75 12.83
C GLY A 305 -7.64 -9.35 14.18
N TRP A 306 -8.48 -8.93 15.11
CA TRP A 306 -8.13 -8.19 16.31
C TRP A 306 -8.58 -8.88 17.59
N ASP A 307 -7.62 -9.29 18.42
CA ASP A 307 -7.77 -9.92 19.75
C ASP A 307 -8.82 -11.05 19.75
N GLN A 308 -9.72 -11.10 20.75
CA GLN A 308 -10.73 -12.15 20.90
C GLN A 308 -11.59 -12.37 19.64
N TYR A 309 -11.84 -11.32 18.87
CA TYR A 309 -12.61 -11.43 17.63
C TYR A 309 -11.81 -12.12 16.52
N GLY A 310 -10.53 -11.76 16.35
CA GLY A 310 -9.63 -12.41 15.41
C GLY A 310 -9.35 -13.86 15.79
N ILE A 311 -9.13 -14.13 17.08
CA ILE A 311 -8.96 -15.49 17.60
C ILE A 311 -10.20 -16.34 17.31
N ALA A 312 -11.39 -15.85 17.65
CA ALA A 312 -12.64 -16.57 17.44
C ALA A 312 -12.97 -16.78 15.97
N PHE A 313 -12.66 -15.80 15.11
CA PHE A 313 -12.85 -15.91 13.67
C PHE A 313 -11.89 -16.93 13.04
N GLY A 314 -10.65 -17.01 13.53
CA GLY A 314 -9.69 -18.06 13.26
C GLY A 314 -9.26 -18.18 11.80
N MET A 315 -9.25 -17.09 11.04
CA MET A 315 -8.85 -17.08 9.63
C MET A 315 -7.50 -16.38 9.45
N PRO A 316 -6.41 -17.13 9.21
CA PRO A 316 -5.08 -16.56 9.04
C PRO A 316 -4.91 -15.90 7.67
N THR A 317 -3.96 -14.97 7.59
CA THR A 317 -3.37 -14.56 6.31
C THR A 317 -2.15 -15.44 6.03
N LYS A 318 -2.11 -16.07 4.84
CA LYS A 318 -1.06 -17.01 4.48
C LYS A 318 -0.76 -17.08 2.99
N HIS A 319 0.46 -17.58 2.68
CA HIS A 319 0.96 -17.71 1.32
C HIS A 319 0.96 -16.34 0.60
N VAL A 320 1.69 -15.38 1.17
CA VAL A 320 1.80 -14.02 0.67
C VAL A 320 3.16 -13.82 0.01
N ILE A 321 3.15 -13.33 -1.23
CA ILE A 321 4.35 -12.94 -1.97
C ILE A 321 4.34 -11.43 -2.16
N ILE A 322 5.45 -10.79 -1.79
CA ILE A 322 5.68 -9.36 -2.00
C ILE A 322 7.03 -9.23 -2.68
N ARG A 323 7.06 -8.63 -3.88
CA ARG A 323 8.34 -8.48 -4.59
C ARG A 323 8.39 -7.28 -5.52
N ARG A 324 9.61 -6.75 -5.75
CA ARG A 324 9.84 -5.54 -6.56
C ARG A 324 8.95 -4.39 -6.13
N PHE A 325 9.09 -4.05 -4.86
CA PHE A 325 8.25 -3.09 -4.15
C PHE A 325 9.07 -1.89 -3.68
N THR A 326 8.56 -0.68 -3.88
CA THR A 326 9.19 0.55 -3.38
C THR A 326 8.27 1.26 -2.41
N CYS A 327 8.81 1.69 -1.26
CA CYS A 327 8.04 2.32 -0.19
C CYS A 327 8.73 3.57 0.37
N ILE A 328 7.90 4.58 0.68
CA ILE A 328 8.24 5.75 1.49
C ILE A 328 7.18 5.89 2.58
N SER A 329 7.57 5.68 3.83
CA SER A 329 6.70 5.79 5.00
C SER A 329 7.49 6.26 6.23
N PRO A 330 7.70 7.59 6.38
CA PRO A 330 8.60 8.15 7.41
C PRO A 330 8.17 7.81 8.84
N ASP A 331 6.89 7.66 9.09
CA ASP A 331 6.31 7.45 10.41
C ASP A 331 5.78 6.02 10.62
N SER A 332 5.97 5.11 9.64
CA SER A 332 5.54 3.72 9.78
C SER A 332 6.41 2.73 8.97
N ALA A 333 5.94 1.51 8.80
CA ALA A 333 6.74 0.42 8.25
C ALA A 333 6.57 0.23 6.73
N VAL A 334 7.64 -0.26 6.10
CA VAL A 334 7.57 -0.75 4.71
C VAL A 334 6.71 -2.01 4.65
N ILE A 335 7.02 -2.99 5.51
CA ILE A 335 6.25 -4.22 5.69
C ILE A 335 5.91 -4.36 7.17
N ALA A 336 4.64 -4.29 7.52
CA ALA A 336 4.12 -4.56 8.85
C ALA A 336 3.42 -5.92 8.91
N LEU A 337 3.65 -6.65 10.00
CA LEU A 337 2.93 -7.88 10.35
C LEU A 337 2.13 -7.56 11.62
N GLY A 338 0.83 -7.44 11.48
CA GLY A 338 -0.05 -6.89 12.52
C GLY A 338 -0.23 -5.36 12.40
N SER A 339 -0.76 -4.71 13.45
CA SER A 339 -1.06 -5.19 14.83
C SER A 339 -2.26 -6.16 14.93
N GLU A 340 -3.15 -6.16 13.99
CA GLU A 340 -4.28 -7.08 13.92
C GLU A 340 -3.78 -8.41 13.32
N MET A 341 -3.30 -9.33 14.19
CA MET A 341 -2.68 -10.60 13.77
C MET A 341 -3.29 -11.83 14.49
N SER A 342 -4.45 -11.66 15.10
CA SER A 342 -5.01 -12.62 16.06
C SER A 342 -5.57 -13.89 15.42
N GLY A 343 -5.84 -13.88 14.11
CA GLY A 343 -6.17 -15.08 13.33
C GLY A 343 -4.95 -15.86 12.83
N GLY A 344 -3.75 -15.29 12.95
CA GLY A 344 -2.48 -15.84 12.48
C GLY A 344 -1.97 -15.25 11.17
N ILE A 345 -0.65 -15.17 11.04
CA ILE A 345 0.06 -14.78 9.80
C ILE A 345 1.14 -15.82 9.57
N GLU A 346 1.16 -16.45 8.38
CA GLU A 346 2.16 -17.46 8.04
C GLU A 346 2.55 -17.45 6.56
N ASP A 347 3.77 -17.90 6.26
CA ASP A 347 4.36 -18.00 4.93
C ASP A 347 4.23 -16.69 4.14
N VAL A 348 4.94 -15.68 4.63
CA VAL A 348 5.06 -14.37 3.97
C VAL A 348 6.47 -14.25 3.39
N ARG A 349 6.57 -14.15 2.07
CA ARG A 349 7.81 -14.13 1.30
C ARG A 349 8.00 -12.77 0.65
N VAL A 350 9.01 -12.04 1.12
CA VAL A 350 9.28 -10.66 0.69
C VAL A 350 10.66 -10.59 0.05
N GLU A 351 10.74 -10.05 -1.17
CA GLU A 351 12.02 -9.92 -1.86
C GLU A 351 12.07 -8.72 -2.82
N ASP A 352 13.30 -8.24 -3.06
CA ASP A 352 13.56 -7.11 -3.98
C ASP A 352 12.82 -5.83 -3.60
N VAL A 353 13.05 -5.36 -2.37
CA VAL A 353 12.39 -4.17 -1.82
C VAL A 353 13.34 -2.97 -1.79
N ILE A 354 12.83 -1.81 -2.18
CA ILE A 354 13.49 -0.51 -2.00
C ILE A 354 12.71 0.28 -0.95
N ALA A 355 13.37 0.57 0.17
CA ALA A 355 12.80 1.37 1.24
C ALA A 355 13.52 2.73 1.34
N ILE A 356 12.79 3.81 1.28
CA ILE A 356 13.34 5.16 1.30
C ILE A 356 12.64 5.94 2.41
N ASN A 357 13.42 6.63 3.26
CA ASN A 357 12.88 7.49 4.30
C ASN A 357 11.68 6.87 5.01
N SER A 358 11.90 5.72 5.67
CA SER A 358 10.84 4.96 6.33
C SER A 358 11.19 4.63 7.78
N GLU A 359 10.17 4.45 8.63
CA GLU A 359 10.42 4.20 10.04
C GLU A 359 11.06 2.83 10.24
N ALA A 360 10.52 1.77 9.65
CA ALA A 360 11.07 0.43 9.75
C ALA A 360 10.94 -0.35 8.44
N ALA A 361 11.95 -1.18 8.10
CA ALA A 361 11.84 -2.01 6.91
C ALA A 361 10.87 -3.18 7.12
N VAL A 362 11.03 -3.94 8.21
CA VAL A 362 10.07 -4.97 8.63
C VAL A 362 9.72 -4.74 10.09
N ARG A 363 8.42 -4.68 10.37
CA ARG A 363 7.90 -4.45 11.72
C ARG A 363 6.88 -5.52 12.12
N ILE A 364 7.11 -6.21 13.23
CA ILE A 364 6.13 -7.08 13.86
C ILE A 364 5.50 -6.32 15.02
N LYS A 365 4.17 -6.18 14.98
CA LYS A 365 3.38 -5.46 15.98
C LYS A 365 2.46 -6.44 16.70
N THR A 366 2.73 -6.74 17.98
CA THR A 366 1.92 -7.65 18.80
C THR A 366 1.91 -7.25 20.27
N ALA A 367 1.07 -7.89 21.07
CA ALA A 367 0.93 -7.66 22.51
C ALA A 367 0.27 -8.88 23.19
N PRO A 368 0.35 -9.02 24.52
CA PRO A 368 -0.55 -9.88 25.26
C PRO A 368 -2.02 -9.56 24.92
N GLY A 369 -2.83 -10.59 24.76
CA GLY A 369 -4.23 -10.46 24.31
C GLY A 369 -4.42 -10.64 22.80
N ARG A 370 -3.35 -10.55 21.99
CA ARG A 370 -3.43 -10.81 20.56
C ARG A 370 -3.68 -12.28 20.24
N GLY A 371 -3.09 -13.21 21.00
CA GLY A 371 -3.10 -14.62 20.63
C GLY A 371 -2.60 -14.83 19.20
N GLY A 372 -3.04 -15.88 18.53
CA GLY A 372 -2.64 -16.16 17.16
C GLY A 372 -1.13 -16.39 16.99
N TYR A 373 -0.61 -16.11 15.81
CA TYR A 373 0.81 -16.32 15.51
C TYR A 373 1.30 -15.45 14.34
N VAL A 374 2.61 -15.19 14.34
CA VAL A 374 3.36 -14.73 13.17
C VAL A 374 4.55 -15.68 13.00
N LYS A 375 4.57 -16.45 11.92
CA LYS A 375 5.58 -17.46 11.67
C LYS A 375 5.90 -17.65 10.20
N ASP A 376 7.05 -18.27 9.92
CA ASP A 376 7.47 -18.56 8.56
C ASP A 376 7.53 -17.27 7.71
N ILE A 377 8.24 -16.26 8.22
CA ILE A 377 8.41 -14.97 7.57
C ILE A 377 9.80 -14.91 6.94
N PHE A 378 9.84 -14.62 5.66
CA PHE A 378 11.07 -14.61 4.89
C PHE A 378 11.21 -13.29 4.14
N ALA A 379 12.27 -12.51 4.43
CA ALA A 379 12.53 -11.25 3.77
C ALA A 379 13.98 -11.17 3.29
N ARG A 380 14.19 -10.88 2.00
CA ARG A 380 15.54 -10.79 1.43
C ARG A 380 15.69 -9.74 0.35
N ARG A 381 16.94 -9.37 0.09
CA ARG A 381 17.34 -8.41 -0.95
C ARG A 381 16.64 -7.05 -0.82
N PHE A 382 16.79 -6.46 0.38
CA PHE A 382 16.35 -5.08 0.63
C PHE A 382 17.49 -4.10 0.37
N LYS A 383 17.15 -2.99 -0.30
CA LYS A 383 17.97 -1.78 -0.39
C LYS A 383 17.27 -0.66 0.33
N MET A 384 17.93 -0.09 1.34
CA MET A 384 17.31 0.86 2.25
C MET A 384 18.12 2.13 2.34
N ASP A 385 17.47 3.27 2.32
CA ASP A 385 18.08 4.58 2.49
C ASP A 385 17.24 5.42 3.46
N THR A 386 17.91 5.94 4.49
CA THR A 386 17.28 6.80 5.51
C THR A 386 16.20 6.08 6.28
N MET A 387 16.63 5.21 7.19
CA MET A 387 15.73 4.41 8.03
C MET A 387 15.87 4.81 9.51
N LYS A 388 14.74 4.80 10.23
CA LYS A 388 14.80 4.89 11.70
C LYS A 388 15.24 3.55 12.28
N TYR A 389 14.66 2.43 11.80
CA TYR A 389 15.02 1.06 12.13
C TYR A 389 15.14 0.20 10.87
N VAL A 390 16.04 -0.77 10.84
CA VAL A 390 15.98 -1.85 9.85
C VAL A 390 14.99 -2.92 10.33
N PHE A 391 15.15 -3.41 11.56
CA PHE A 391 14.29 -4.44 12.13
C PHE A 391 13.57 -3.89 13.37
N TRP A 392 12.27 -4.12 13.43
CA TRP A 392 11.49 -3.74 14.60
C TRP A 392 10.47 -4.82 14.96
N MET A 393 10.57 -5.33 16.18
CA MET A 393 9.57 -6.20 16.79
C MET A 393 9.13 -5.59 18.12
N THR A 394 7.83 -5.56 18.37
CA THR A 394 7.30 -5.10 19.65
C THR A 394 6.23 -6.06 20.19
N GLY A 395 6.46 -6.59 21.39
CA GLY A 395 5.51 -7.36 22.18
C GLY A 395 4.63 -6.52 23.11
N ALA A 396 4.65 -5.19 22.96
CA ALA A 396 3.92 -4.26 23.82
C ALA A 396 3.07 -3.25 23.02
N TYR A 397 2.51 -3.66 21.89
CA TYR A 397 1.66 -2.81 21.04
C TYR A 397 0.23 -2.76 21.60
N GLY A 398 -0.01 -1.89 22.57
CA GLY A 398 -1.15 -1.87 23.50
C GLY A 398 -2.48 -1.34 22.95
N SER A 399 -2.80 -1.49 21.65
CA SER A 399 -4.12 -1.11 21.11
C SER A 399 -5.04 -2.33 21.08
N HIS A 400 -6.11 -2.33 21.89
CA HIS A 400 -7.11 -3.39 21.95
C HIS A 400 -8.47 -2.90 21.44
N PRO A 401 -9.37 -3.78 20.92
CA PRO A 401 -10.68 -3.36 20.42
C PRO A 401 -11.58 -2.89 21.55
N ASP A 402 -11.52 -3.56 22.68
CA ASP A 402 -12.25 -3.26 23.91
C ASP A 402 -11.53 -3.88 25.13
N GLU A 403 -12.13 -3.77 26.31
CA GLU A 403 -11.57 -4.32 27.54
C GLU A 403 -11.84 -5.84 27.72
N GLY A 404 -12.55 -6.47 26.78
CA GLY A 404 -12.93 -7.88 26.86
C GLY A 404 -11.88 -8.87 26.37
N TYR A 405 -10.68 -8.40 26.01
CA TYR A 405 -9.59 -9.29 25.58
C TYR A 405 -9.02 -10.10 26.74
N ASP A 406 -8.55 -11.31 26.45
CA ASP A 406 -7.84 -12.13 27.42
C ASP A 406 -6.34 -11.79 27.44
N PRO A 407 -5.80 -11.15 28.49
CA PRO A 407 -4.38 -10.81 28.56
C PRO A 407 -3.45 -12.05 28.59
N ASN A 408 -3.99 -13.24 28.85
CA ASN A 408 -3.23 -14.50 28.81
C ASN A 408 -3.19 -15.12 27.39
N ALA A 409 -3.93 -14.59 26.43
CA ALA A 409 -3.83 -15.00 25.04
C ALA A 409 -2.53 -14.46 24.44
N LEU A 410 -1.43 -15.17 24.65
CA LEU A 410 -0.10 -14.79 24.16
C LEU A 410 0.06 -15.17 22.68
N PRO A 411 0.73 -14.32 21.85
CA PRO A 411 0.97 -14.60 20.44
C PRO A 411 2.21 -15.48 20.25
N VAL A 412 2.20 -16.41 19.32
CA VAL A 412 3.39 -17.17 18.93
C VAL A 412 4.15 -16.46 17.83
N ILE A 413 5.34 -15.92 18.11
CA ILE A 413 6.20 -15.28 17.12
C ILE A 413 7.45 -16.14 16.91
N LYS A 414 7.60 -16.73 15.71
CA LYS A 414 8.72 -17.64 15.44
C LYS A 414 9.05 -17.78 13.95
N ASP A 415 10.26 -18.32 13.70
CA ASP A 415 10.74 -18.68 12.36
C ASP A 415 10.74 -17.46 11.41
N ILE A 416 11.51 -16.43 11.79
CA ILE A 416 11.62 -15.15 11.10
C ILE A 416 13.00 -15.04 10.46
N SER A 417 13.07 -15.02 9.15
CA SER A 417 14.32 -15.03 8.37
C SER A 417 14.54 -13.74 7.61
N TYR A 418 15.67 -13.07 7.84
CA TYR A 418 16.11 -11.87 7.13
C TYR A 418 17.45 -12.11 6.47
N SER A 419 17.59 -11.83 5.17
CA SER A 419 18.86 -12.02 4.47
C SER A 419 19.13 -11.00 3.36
N ASP A 420 20.41 -10.83 3.03
CA ASP A 420 20.85 -10.04 1.87
C ASP A 420 20.32 -8.60 1.87
N MET A 421 20.56 -7.88 2.96
CA MET A 421 20.04 -6.52 3.13
C MET A 421 21.17 -5.50 3.23
N VAL A 422 21.00 -4.37 2.55
CA VAL A 422 21.91 -3.23 2.64
C VAL A 422 21.11 -1.98 3.02
N ALA A 423 21.56 -1.29 4.07
CA ALA A 423 20.93 -0.07 4.55
C ALA A 423 21.96 1.03 4.74
N GLN A 424 21.62 2.25 4.38
CA GLN A 424 22.43 3.43 4.64
C GLN A 424 21.63 4.50 5.38
N ASN A 425 22.36 5.37 6.11
CA ASN A 425 21.76 6.46 6.90
C ASN A 425 20.73 5.97 7.93
N VAL A 426 21.10 4.94 8.72
CA VAL A 426 20.21 4.30 9.69
C VAL A 426 20.39 4.88 11.10
N THR A 427 19.29 5.23 11.75
CA THR A 427 19.33 5.77 13.13
C THR A 427 19.60 4.69 14.18
N MET A 428 19.00 3.52 14.04
CA MET A 428 19.15 2.37 14.91
C MET A 428 18.96 1.06 14.11
N SER A 429 19.89 0.13 14.23
CA SER A 429 19.83 -1.11 13.45
C SER A 429 18.61 -1.96 13.77
N ALA A 430 18.32 -2.16 15.04
CA ALA A 430 17.20 -3.00 15.44
C ALA A 430 16.64 -2.64 16.82
N ASN A 431 15.32 -2.79 16.97
CA ASN A 431 14.61 -2.80 18.24
C ASN A 431 13.74 -4.07 18.29
N LEU A 432 14.25 -5.12 18.93
CA LEU A 432 13.63 -6.43 18.97
C LEU A 432 13.19 -6.73 20.41
N ALA A 433 11.94 -6.42 20.71
CA ALA A 433 11.34 -6.60 22.02
C ALA A 433 10.21 -7.64 21.95
N GLY A 434 10.46 -8.82 22.52
CA GLY A 434 9.46 -9.86 22.74
C GLY A 434 8.55 -9.55 23.92
N ILE A 435 7.91 -10.55 24.46
CA ILE A 435 7.04 -10.48 25.64
C ILE A 435 7.74 -11.23 26.78
N GLU A 436 7.75 -10.64 27.96
CA GLU A 436 8.31 -11.28 29.13
C GLU A 436 7.66 -12.66 29.38
N ASN A 437 8.47 -13.70 29.53
CA ASN A 437 8.07 -15.11 29.62
C ASN A 437 7.40 -15.71 28.37
N ASP A 438 7.37 -14.98 27.23
CA ASP A 438 6.90 -15.46 25.94
C ASP A 438 7.88 -15.04 24.85
N THR A 439 8.99 -15.75 24.78
CA THR A 439 10.14 -15.40 23.94
C THR A 439 9.83 -15.58 22.46
N PHE A 440 10.12 -14.57 21.65
CA PHE A 440 10.09 -14.68 20.18
C PHE A 440 11.28 -15.47 19.70
N THR A 441 11.06 -16.53 18.94
CA THR A 441 12.09 -17.55 18.65
C THR A 441 12.35 -17.76 17.16
N GLY A 442 13.45 -18.44 16.83
CA GLY A 442 13.77 -18.78 15.44
C GLY A 442 14.09 -17.56 14.57
N ILE A 443 14.59 -16.49 15.17
CA ILE A 443 15.02 -15.30 14.43
C ILE A 443 16.36 -15.60 13.77
N CYS A 444 16.44 -15.47 12.45
CA CYS A 444 17.65 -15.65 11.67
C CYS A 444 17.95 -14.39 10.85
N ILE A 445 19.15 -13.82 10.99
CA ILE A 445 19.58 -12.64 10.25
C ILE A 445 20.93 -12.91 9.61
N SER A 446 21.03 -12.86 8.27
CA SER A 446 22.27 -13.15 7.57
C SER A 446 22.58 -12.18 6.43
N ASN A 447 23.88 -11.94 6.22
CA ASN A 447 24.38 -11.07 5.15
C ASN A 447 23.71 -9.69 5.15
N VAL A 448 23.83 -8.97 6.27
CA VAL A 448 23.20 -7.65 6.46
C VAL A 448 24.27 -6.60 6.76
N SER A 449 24.31 -5.54 5.97
CA SER A 449 25.20 -4.41 6.14
C SER A 449 24.40 -3.12 6.37
N ILE A 450 24.64 -2.49 7.52
CA ILE A 450 23.95 -1.28 7.94
C ILE A 450 24.97 -0.16 8.17
N GLU A 451 24.90 0.88 7.37
CA GLU A 451 25.63 2.12 7.58
C GLU A 451 24.81 3.07 8.43
N LEU A 452 25.37 3.49 9.55
CA LEU A 452 24.68 4.32 10.52
C LEU A 452 24.64 5.79 10.07
N SER A 453 23.58 6.49 10.46
CA SER A 453 23.44 7.93 10.26
C SER A 453 24.50 8.71 11.06
N PRO A 454 24.76 10.00 10.73
CA PRO A 454 25.71 10.83 11.48
C PRO A 454 25.37 11.03 12.96
N LYS A 455 24.12 10.80 13.35
CA LYS A 455 23.63 10.90 14.73
C LYS A 455 22.83 9.64 15.13
N PRO A 456 23.50 8.49 15.23
CA PRO A 456 22.82 7.25 15.52
C PRO A 456 22.42 7.16 17.01
N LYS A 457 21.52 6.25 17.35
CA LYS A 457 21.27 5.86 18.74
C LYS A 457 22.53 5.23 19.35
N LYS A 458 22.74 5.42 20.66
CA LYS A 458 23.88 4.82 21.36
C LYS A 458 23.84 3.29 21.36
N VAL A 459 22.64 2.73 21.52
CA VAL A 459 22.41 1.29 21.44
C VAL A 459 21.86 1.00 20.04
N GLN A 460 22.59 0.20 19.26
CA GLN A 460 22.22 -0.14 17.91
C GLN A 460 21.29 -1.36 17.82
N TRP A 461 21.46 -2.29 18.73
CA TRP A 461 20.61 -3.48 18.86
C TRP A 461 20.03 -3.51 20.26
N ASN A 462 18.77 -3.17 20.39
CA ASN A 462 18.01 -3.37 21.63
C ASN A 462 17.24 -4.70 21.52
N CYS A 463 17.54 -5.63 22.42
CA CYS A 463 16.99 -6.98 22.36
C CYS A 463 16.51 -7.41 23.74
N THR A 464 15.25 -7.80 23.85
CA THR A 464 14.66 -8.38 25.06
C THR A 464 13.69 -9.49 24.66
N ASP A 465 13.69 -10.59 25.41
CA ASP A 465 12.78 -11.73 25.23
C ASP A 465 12.71 -12.22 23.77
N ILE A 466 13.87 -12.39 23.17
CA ILE A 466 14.04 -12.95 21.82
C ILE A 466 15.12 -14.01 21.81
N ALA A 467 15.07 -14.93 20.84
CA ALA A 467 16.12 -15.93 20.61
C ALA A 467 16.27 -16.20 19.11
N GLY A 468 17.53 -16.32 18.70
CA GLY A 468 17.85 -16.57 17.29
C GLY A 468 19.33 -16.67 17.04
N ILE A 469 19.70 -16.54 15.77
CA ILE A 469 21.09 -16.59 15.30
C ILE A 469 21.34 -15.50 14.24
N THR A 470 22.62 -15.15 14.10
CA THR A 470 23.05 -14.25 13.00
C THR A 470 24.26 -14.82 12.27
N SER A 471 24.52 -14.30 11.08
CA SER A 471 25.71 -14.61 10.29
C SER A 471 26.04 -13.43 9.38
N VAL A 472 27.27 -12.94 9.47
CA VAL A 472 27.76 -11.83 8.62
C VAL A 472 26.85 -10.58 8.73
N VAL A 473 26.69 -10.06 9.94
CA VAL A 473 25.87 -8.86 10.22
C VAL A 473 26.73 -7.74 10.77
N ASN A 474 26.60 -6.55 10.20
CA ASN A 474 27.30 -5.34 10.65
C ASN A 474 26.33 -4.16 10.76
N PRO A 475 26.29 -3.41 11.90
CA PRO A 475 27.09 -3.58 13.12
C PRO A 475 26.72 -4.86 13.89
N PRO A 476 27.62 -5.35 14.76
CA PRO A 476 27.41 -6.60 15.50
C PRO A 476 26.09 -6.58 16.28
N PRO A 477 25.29 -7.66 16.19
CA PRO A 477 24.02 -7.80 16.90
C PRO A 477 24.20 -7.94 18.43
N CYS A 478 23.06 -7.98 19.14
CA CYS A 478 22.99 -8.22 20.56
C CYS A 478 23.35 -9.67 20.92
N SER A 479 23.70 -9.93 22.19
CA SER A 479 24.08 -11.27 22.69
C SER A 479 22.98 -12.33 22.59
N LEU A 480 21.71 -11.96 22.46
CA LEU A 480 20.59 -12.89 22.25
C LEU A 480 20.52 -13.42 20.82
N LEU A 481 21.31 -12.85 19.90
CA LEU A 481 21.45 -13.27 18.51
C LEU A 481 22.94 -13.58 18.20
N PRO A 482 23.51 -14.67 18.78
CA PRO A 482 24.90 -15.03 18.57
C PRO A 482 25.19 -15.30 17.08
N ASP A 483 26.45 -15.03 16.69
CA ASP A 483 26.95 -15.37 15.37
C ASP A 483 27.12 -16.90 15.24
N ASN A 484 26.53 -17.47 14.21
CA ASN A 484 26.60 -18.90 13.89
C ASN A 484 27.52 -19.22 12.69
N GLY A 485 28.50 -18.34 12.44
CA GLY A 485 29.44 -18.51 11.33
C GLY A 485 28.90 -18.17 9.97
N SER A 486 29.12 -18.99 8.96
CA SER A 486 28.80 -18.66 7.56
C SER A 486 27.46 -19.24 7.05
N SER A 487 26.57 -19.65 7.92
CA SER A 487 25.26 -20.19 7.49
C SER A 487 24.32 -19.08 7.06
N SER A 488 23.69 -19.25 5.89
CA SER A 488 22.65 -18.33 5.41
C SER A 488 21.29 -18.67 6.03
N CYS A 489 20.48 -17.64 6.30
CA CYS A 489 19.09 -17.83 6.70
C CYS A 489 18.24 -18.43 5.57
N PRO A 490 17.29 -19.32 5.91
CA PRO A 490 16.46 -19.97 4.90
C PRO A 490 15.58 -18.97 4.15
N PHE A 491 15.36 -19.26 2.87
CA PHE A 491 14.31 -18.65 2.06
C PHE A 491 13.68 -19.75 1.20
N PRO A 492 12.35 -19.88 1.14
CA PRO A 492 11.69 -20.93 0.37
C PRO A 492 12.08 -20.94 -1.10
N THR A 493 12.29 -22.12 -1.67
CA THR A 493 12.61 -22.31 -3.09
C THR A 493 11.46 -22.89 -3.91
N ASP A 494 10.45 -23.41 -3.23
CA ASP A 494 9.20 -23.86 -3.82
C ASP A 494 8.37 -22.65 -4.31
N LYS A 495 7.56 -22.89 -5.31
CA LYS A 495 6.60 -21.90 -5.80
C LYS A 495 5.25 -22.04 -5.13
N LEU A 496 4.63 -20.92 -4.81
CA LEU A 496 3.23 -20.89 -4.40
C LEU A 496 2.32 -20.92 -5.63
N PRO A 497 1.11 -21.50 -5.54
CA PRO A 497 0.19 -21.57 -6.68
C PRO A 497 -0.11 -20.20 -7.34
N ILE A 498 -0.08 -19.13 -6.55
CA ILE A 498 -0.29 -17.76 -7.02
C ILE A 498 0.84 -17.26 -7.93
N ASP A 499 2.04 -17.86 -7.90
CA ASP A 499 3.15 -17.54 -8.80
C ASP A 499 2.91 -17.97 -10.24
N ASP A 500 2.18 -19.05 -10.44
CA ASP A 500 2.00 -19.69 -11.74
C ASP A 500 0.76 -19.18 -12.51
N ILE A 501 0.06 -18.17 -11.98
CA ILE A 501 -1.10 -17.56 -12.66
C ILE A 501 -0.65 -16.95 -13.99
N GLN A 502 -1.29 -17.40 -15.06
CA GLN A 502 -1.08 -16.89 -16.40
C GLN A 502 -2.11 -15.82 -16.73
N PHE A 503 -1.66 -14.74 -17.38
CA PHE A 503 -2.52 -13.67 -17.85
C PHE A 503 -2.81 -13.82 -19.33
N GLN A 504 -4.02 -13.43 -19.69
CA GLN A 504 -4.44 -13.24 -21.08
C GLN A 504 -4.38 -11.76 -21.44
N THR A 505 -4.10 -11.45 -22.68
CA THR A 505 -4.25 -10.10 -23.21
C THR A 505 -5.70 -9.90 -23.64
N CYS A 506 -6.39 -9.04 -22.93
CA CYS A 506 -7.82 -8.78 -23.11
C CYS A 506 -8.04 -7.48 -23.89
N PRO A 507 -8.97 -7.46 -24.87
CA PRO A 507 -9.32 -6.23 -25.57
C PRO A 507 -10.18 -5.32 -24.69
N CYS A 508 -10.03 -4.03 -24.89
CA CYS A 508 -10.97 -3.04 -24.35
C CYS A 508 -12.07 -2.72 -25.33
#